data_8f1c29b87bb09548a5f87a205bd4be2e
#
_entry.id   8f1c29b87bb09548a5f87a205bd4be2e
#
_cell.length_a   1.000
_cell.length_b   1.000
_cell.length_c   1.000
_cell.angle_alpha   90.00
_cell.angle_beta   90.00
_cell.angle_gamma   90.00
#
_symmetry.space_group_name_H-M   'P 1'
#
loop_
_entity.id
_entity.type
_entity.pdbx_description
1 polymer ?
#
loop_
_entity_poly.entity_id
_entity_poly.type
_entity_poly.pdbx_seq_one_letter_code
_entity_poly.pdbx_strand_id
1 'polypeptide(L)'
;MSRIERRKQERLDEVRRFAKESDIPVHNMELLNVALTHTSYANEHRNLKVHDNERLEFLGDAVLDLAVGDYLFRRFPEWPEGDLTRAKASVVCKPACAECAANFHVGDYMLLGRGEEMSGGRTRVSILGNAFESVIGAVYLDNGYEVAAKFILGHMQKFLDLVDQGIYDHDYKSDLQEIAQKNGDVDIRYEVVRDEGPDHDKTIWMELFINGKALGTGICLLYTSPSPRD
;
A
#
# COMPACT_ATOMS: atom_id res chain seq x y z
N MET A 1 20.20 5.43 -36.47
CA MET A 1 19.31 5.11 -35.35
C MET A 1 17.90 4.97 -35.90
N SER A 2 17.29 3.82 -35.74
CA SER A 2 15.93 3.57 -36.18
C SER A 2 14.92 4.41 -35.39
N ARG A 3 13.69 4.58 -35.89
CA ARG A 3 12.61 5.27 -35.18
C ARG A 3 12.29 4.61 -33.82
N ILE A 4 12.43 3.29 -33.74
CA ILE A 4 12.19 2.51 -32.52
C ILE A 4 13.28 2.79 -31.49
N GLU A 5 14.56 2.75 -31.90
CA GLU A 5 15.70 3.06 -31.02
C GLU A 5 15.62 4.48 -30.45
N ARG A 6 15.21 5.45 -31.28
CA ARG A 6 15.05 6.83 -30.84
C ARG A 6 13.97 6.96 -29.78
N ARG A 7 12.79 6.34 -29.94
CA ARG A 7 11.72 6.36 -28.96
C ARG A 7 12.12 5.70 -27.64
N LYS A 8 12.86 4.59 -27.74
CA LYS A 8 13.39 3.90 -26.56
C LYS A 8 14.35 4.81 -25.80
N GLN A 9 15.25 5.50 -26.49
CA GLN A 9 16.20 6.40 -25.88
C GLN A 9 15.49 7.62 -25.22
N GLU A 10 14.54 8.23 -25.90
CA GLU A 10 13.70 9.32 -25.37
C GLU A 10 13.00 8.88 -24.07
N ARG A 11 12.48 7.65 -24.01
CA ARG A 11 11.85 7.09 -22.81
C ARG A 11 12.86 6.90 -21.66
N LEU A 12 14.02 6.35 -21.94
CA LEU A 12 15.04 6.16 -20.89
C LEU A 12 15.58 7.51 -20.37
N ASP A 13 15.62 8.53 -21.19
CA ASP A 13 16.01 9.88 -20.76
C ASP A 13 14.92 10.52 -19.88
N GLU A 14 13.65 10.24 -20.14
CA GLU A 14 12.54 10.62 -19.28
C GLU A 14 12.59 9.90 -17.91
N VAL A 15 12.79 8.59 -17.91
CA VAL A 15 12.95 7.79 -16.68
C VAL A 15 14.16 8.23 -15.85
N ARG A 16 15.28 8.59 -16.51
CA ARG A 16 16.47 9.13 -15.83
C ARG A 16 16.18 10.48 -15.17
N ARG A 17 15.40 11.35 -15.83
CA ARG A 17 14.95 12.61 -15.28
C ARG A 17 14.10 12.41 -14.06
N PHE A 18 13.11 11.52 -14.15
CA PHE A 18 12.25 11.10 -13.04
C PHE A 18 13.08 10.60 -11.84
N ALA A 19 14.00 9.66 -12.06
CA ALA A 19 14.85 9.14 -11.00
C ALA A 19 15.62 10.23 -10.27
N LYS A 20 16.15 11.22 -11.02
CA LYS A 20 16.91 12.35 -10.48
C LYS A 20 16.02 13.34 -9.70
N GLU A 21 14.86 13.69 -10.24
CA GLU A 21 13.92 14.64 -9.64
C GLU A 21 13.27 14.09 -8.36
N SER A 22 13.09 12.78 -8.32
CA SER A 22 12.46 12.05 -7.19
C SER A 22 13.49 11.42 -6.23
N ASP A 23 14.76 11.67 -6.42
CA ASP A 23 15.87 11.11 -5.62
C ASP A 23 15.80 9.57 -5.47
N ILE A 24 15.38 8.89 -6.57
CA ILE A 24 15.29 7.42 -6.59
C ILE A 24 16.68 6.84 -6.89
N PRO A 25 17.25 6.05 -5.97
CA PRO A 25 18.63 5.55 -6.09
C PRO A 25 18.71 4.33 -7.03
N VAL A 26 18.30 4.50 -8.31
CA VAL A 26 18.42 3.46 -9.35
C VAL A 26 19.31 3.95 -10.46
N HIS A 27 20.30 3.15 -10.84
CA HIS A 27 21.23 3.41 -11.94
C HIS A 27 20.81 2.69 -13.22
N ASN A 28 20.14 1.55 -13.10
CA ASN A 28 19.62 0.77 -14.22
C ASN A 28 18.27 1.33 -14.68
N MET A 29 18.29 2.23 -15.66
CA MET A 29 17.09 2.89 -16.20
C MET A 29 16.14 1.92 -16.92
N GLU A 30 16.63 0.82 -17.47
CA GLU A 30 15.77 -0.22 -18.06
C GLU A 30 14.95 -0.91 -16.96
N LEU A 31 15.55 -1.20 -15.82
CA LEU A 31 14.89 -1.80 -14.68
C LEU A 31 13.82 -0.85 -14.09
N LEU A 32 14.16 0.42 -13.92
CA LEU A 32 13.20 1.43 -13.47
C LEU A 32 12.06 1.64 -14.48
N ASN A 33 12.35 1.57 -15.79
CA ASN A 33 11.32 1.63 -16.80
C ASN A 33 10.35 0.43 -16.71
N VAL A 34 10.82 -0.77 -16.40
CA VAL A 34 9.96 -1.93 -16.13
C VAL A 34 9.07 -1.65 -14.90
N ALA A 35 9.62 -1.10 -13.82
CA ALA A 35 8.84 -0.74 -12.62
C ALA A 35 7.70 0.26 -12.92
N LEU A 36 7.90 1.13 -13.92
CA LEU A 36 6.92 2.11 -14.37
C LEU A 36 6.00 1.62 -15.50
N THR A 37 6.02 0.34 -15.83
CA THR A 37 5.22 -0.23 -16.93
C THR A 37 4.11 -1.11 -16.37
N HIS A 38 2.87 -0.64 -16.46
CA HIS A 38 1.70 -1.39 -16.01
C HIS A 38 1.35 -2.54 -16.99
N THR A 39 0.77 -3.62 -16.48
CA THR A 39 0.41 -4.81 -17.27
C THR A 39 -0.54 -4.49 -18.44
N SER A 40 -1.42 -3.47 -18.31
CA SER A 40 -2.29 -3.04 -19.41
C SER A 40 -1.51 -2.55 -20.61
N TYR A 41 -0.41 -1.81 -20.38
CA TYR A 41 0.47 -1.35 -21.46
C TYR A 41 1.20 -2.52 -22.14
N ALA A 42 1.75 -3.43 -21.37
CA ALA A 42 2.43 -4.62 -21.89
C ALA A 42 1.47 -5.48 -22.73
N ASN A 43 0.21 -5.63 -22.30
CA ASN A 43 -0.82 -6.37 -23.01
C ASN A 43 -1.22 -5.73 -24.35
N GLU A 44 -1.25 -4.41 -24.45
CA GLU A 44 -1.50 -3.70 -25.71
C GLU A 44 -0.29 -3.74 -26.67
N HIS A 45 0.92 -3.96 -26.13
CA HIS A 45 2.18 -3.90 -26.89
C HIS A 45 2.93 -5.24 -26.92
N ARG A 46 2.21 -6.38 -26.96
CA ARG A 46 2.77 -7.74 -26.96
C ARG A 46 3.81 -7.98 -28.05
N ASN A 47 3.68 -7.35 -29.20
CA ASN A 47 4.63 -7.41 -30.31
C ASN A 47 6.01 -6.81 -29.97
N LEU A 48 6.08 -5.93 -28.98
CA LEU A 48 7.32 -5.28 -28.54
C LEU A 48 8.04 -6.05 -27.40
N LYS A 49 7.42 -7.14 -26.91
CA LYS A 49 7.95 -7.95 -25.76
C LYS A 49 8.31 -7.07 -24.55
N VAL A 50 7.46 -6.11 -24.24
CA VAL A 50 7.63 -5.23 -23.06
C VAL A 50 7.33 -6.03 -21.80
N HIS A 51 8.19 -5.93 -20.80
CA HIS A 51 7.94 -6.48 -19.47
C HIS A 51 7.13 -5.49 -18.64
N ASP A 52 6.14 -6.01 -17.94
CA ASP A 52 5.37 -5.25 -16.95
C ASP A 52 6.02 -5.28 -15.55
N ASN A 53 5.41 -4.58 -14.62
CA ASN A 53 5.92 -4.38 -13.28
C ASN A 53 5.49 -5.44 -12.25
N GLU A 54 4.61 -6.39 -12.58
CA GLU A 54 4.03 -7.34 -11.61
C GLU A 54 5.11 -8.16 -10.85
N ARG A 55 6.18 -8.55 -11.52
CA ARG A 55 7.28 -9.29 -10.87
C ARG A 55 8.12 -8.41 -9.93
N LEU A 56 8.27 -7.14 -10.27
CA LEU A 56 8.95 -6.17 -9.39
C LEU A 56 8.07 -5.78 -8.22
N GLU A 57 6.77 -5.64 -8.42
CA GLU A 57 5.77 -5.47 -7.37
C GLU A 57 5.86 -6.60 -6.35
N PHE A 58 5.79 -7.85 -6.79
CA PHE A 58 5.91 -9.03 -5.90
C PHE A 58 7.20 -9.00 -5.06
N LEU A 59 8.33 -8.66 -5.66
CA LEU A 59 9.60 -8.60 -4.94
C LEU A 59 9.65 -7.39 -4.01
N GLY A 60 9.17 -6.24 -4.48
CA GLY A 60 9.18 -4.99 -3.73
C GLY A 60 8.29 -5.03 -2.48
N ASP A 61 7.12 -5.67 -2.58
CA ASP A 61 6.23 -5.93 -1.45
C ASP A 61 6.97 -6.71 -0.33
N ALA A 62 7.65 -7.80 -0.68
CA ALA A 62 8.44 -8.57 0.28
C ALA A 62 9.58 -7.76 0.93
N VAL A 63 10.25 -6.88 0.16
CA VAL A 63 11.32 -6.01 0.67
C VAL A 63 10.75 -4.91 1.56
N LEU A 64 9.60 -4.33 1.20
CA LEU A 64 8.87 -3.35 2.00
C LEU A 64 8.48 -3.94 3.36
N ASP A 65 7.87 -5.12 3.35
CA ASP A 65 7.46 -5.85 4.53
C ASP A 65 8.64 -6.13 5.47
N LEU A 66 9.77 -6.56 4.91
CA LEU A 66 10.98 -6.84 5.68
C LEU A 66 11.56 -5.55 6.30
N ALA A 67 11.66 -4.47 5.52
CA ALA A 67 12.27 -3.22 5.99
C ALA A 67 11.46 -2.56 7.10
N VAL A 68 10.13 -2.51 6.96
CA VAL A 68 9.23 -1.96 7.98
C VAL A 68 9.18 -2.88 9.19
N GLY A 69 9.13 -4.20 9.00
CA GLY A 69 9.14 -5.18 10.09
C GLY A 69 10.42 -5.11 10.93
N ASP A 70 11.60 -5.07 10.29
CA ASP A 70 12.89 -4.92 11.00
C ASP A 70 12.96 -3.59 11.78
N TYR A 71 12.49 -2.49 11.17
CA TYR A 71 12.42 -1.19 11.84
C TYR A 71 11.55 -1.25 13.10
N LEU A 72 10.32 -1.72 13.00
CA LEU A 72 9.38 -1.78 14.12
C LEU A 72 9.87 -2.72 15.23
N PHE A 73 10.41 -3.89 14.87
CA PHE A 73 10.96 -4.84 15.80
C PHE A 73 12.08 -4.23 16.67
N ARG A 74 12.98 -3.45 16.05
CA ARG A 74 14.07 -2.79 16.76
C ARG A 74 13.60 -1.56 17.54
N ARG A 75 12.61 -0.85 17.02
CA ARG A 75 12.09 0.39 17.61
C ARG A 75 11.25 0.13 18.85
N PHE A 76 10.52 -0.99 18.88
CA PHE A 76 9.58 -1.36 19.94
C PHE A 76 9.89 -2.74 20.53
N PRO A 77 11.00 -2.91 21.27
CA PRO A 77 11.46 -4.21 21.75
C PRO A 77 10.51 -4.88 22.74
N GLU A 78 9.67 -4.10 23.41
CA GLU A 78 8.70 -4.60 24.41
C GLU A 78 7.30 -4.89 23.81
N TRP A 79 7.10 -4.61 22.52
CA TRP A 79 5.80 -4.85 21.93
C TRP A 79 5.59 -6.34 21.64
N PRO A 80 4.38 -6.87 21.93
CA PRO A 80 4.01 -8.21 21.52
C PRO A 80 3.88 -8.30 19.99
N GLU A 81 3.96 -9.52 19.46
CA GLU A 81 3.87 -9.79 18.01
C GLU A 81 2.61 -9.19 17.38
N GLY A 82 1.47 -9.28 18.09
CA GLY A 82 0.20 -8.72 17.59
C GLY A 82 0.25 -7.21 17.32
N ASP A 83 0.90 -6.43 18.19
CA ASP A 83 1.05 -4.98 18.02
C ASP A 83 2.00 -4.67 16.86
N LEU A 84 3.12 -5.39 16.77
CA LEU A 84 4.06 -5.25 15.65
C LEU A 84 3.40 -5.56 14.30
N THR A 85 2.56 -6.60 14.25
CA THR A 85 1.83 -7.00 13.03
C THR A 85 0.81 -5.93 12.62
N ARG A 86 0.02 -5.40 13.57
CA ARG A 86 -0.95 -4.33 13.31
C ARG A 86 -0.28 -3.04 12.85
N ALA A 87 0.75 -2.62 13.55
CA ALA A 87 1.53 -1.43 13.19
C ALA A 87 2.15 -1.57 11.80
N LYS A 88 2.77 -2.73 11.50
CA LYS A 88 3.30 -3.02 10.17
C LYS A 88 2.20 -2.90 9.11
N ALA A 89 1.06 -3.55 9.30
CA ALA A 89 -0.04 -3.53 8.34
C ALA A 89 -0.56 -2.10 8.06
N SER A 90 -0.59 -1.21 9.08
CA SER A 90 -0.99 0.18 8.90
C SER A 90 0.00 0.99 8.06
N VAL A 91 1.29 0.68 8.16
CA VAL A 91 2.35 1.37 7.41
C VAL A 91 2.43 0.88 5.97
N VAL A 92 2.40 -0.45 5.73
CA VAL A 92 2.58 -1.04 4.39
C VAL A 92 1.29 -1.17 3.59
N CYS A 93 0.18 -0.62 4.08
CA CYS A 93 -1.10 -0.72 3.39
C CYS A 93 -1.10 -0.01 2.02
N LYS A 94 -1.92 -0.50 1.11
CA LYS A 94 -1.98 0.02 -0.27
C LYS A 94 -2.23 1.54 -0.35
N PRO A 95 -3.11 2.15 0.49
CA PRO A 95 -3.25 3.61 0.53
C PRO A 95 -1.96 4.36 0.90
N ALA A 96 -1.19 3.86 1.88
CA ALA A 96 0.07 4.47 2.28
C ALA A 96 1.12 4.39 1.16
N CYS A 97 1.25 3.23 0.51
CA CYS A 97 2.11 3.05 -0.66
C CYS A 97 1.71 3.99 -1.81
N ALA A 98 0.41 4.14 -2.07
CA ALA A 98 -0.09 5.05 -3.10
C ALA A 98 0.19 6.52 -2.78
N GLU A 99 0.08 6.93 -1.51
CA GLU A 99 0.43 8.27 -1.08
C GLU A 99 1.93 8.54 -1.28
N CYS A 100 2.79 7.60 -0.92
CA CYS A 100 4.22 7.69 -1.18
C CYS A 100 4.50 7.84 -2.69
N ALA A 101 3.89 7.02 -3.54
CA ALA A 101 4.00 7.12 -4.99
C ALA A 101 3.54 8.47 -5.54
N ALA A 102 2.45 9.03 -5.00
CA ALA A 102 1.94 10.32 -5.41
C ALA A 102 2.89 11.47 -5.06
N ASN A 103 3.59 11.39 -3.93
CA ASN A 103 4.51 12.43 -3.47
C ASN A 103 5.67 12.69 -4.43
N PHE A 104 6.09 11.71 -5.22
CA PHE A 104 7.09 11.87 -6.28
C PHE A 104 6.51 11.65 -7.69
N HIS A 105 5.19 11.86 -7.84
CA HIS A 105 4.51 11.93 -9.14
C HIS A 105 4.68 10.68 -10.03
N VAL A 106 4.79 9.48 -9.46
CA VAL A 106 4.96 8.22 -10.22
C VAL A 106 3.92 8.08 -11.32
N GLY A 107 2.67 8.45 -11.05
CA GLY A 107 1.57 8.35 -12.01
C GLY A 107 1.83 9.04 -13.35
N ASP A 108 2.57 10.17 -13.34
CA ASP A 108 2.88 10.92 -14.56
C ASP A 108 3.85 10.17 -15.47
N TYR A 109 4.67 9.30 -14.89
CA TYR A 109 5.69 8.53 -15.59
C TYR A 109 5.27 7.09 -15.91
N MET A 110 4.10 6.65 -15.43
CA MET A 110 3.58 5.31 -15.72
C MET A 110 3.24 5.14 -17.20
N LEU A 111 3.62 3.99 -17.76
CA LEU A 111 3.11 3.50 -19.04
C LEU A 111 1.84 2.70 -18.79
N LEU A 112 0.71 3.24 -19.21
CA LEU A 112 -0.61 2.63 -19.08
C LEU A 112 -1.16 2.26 -20.46
N GLY A 113 -1.95 1.20 -20.55
CA GLY A 113 -2.76 0.93 -21.72
C GLY A 113 -3.86 1.98 -21.87
N ARG A 114 -4.36 2.17 -23.08
CA ARG A 114 -5.34 3.21 -23.42
C ARG A 114 -6.61 3.14 -22.55
N GLY A 115 -7.11 1.92 -22.29
CA GLY A 115 -8.30 1.74 -21.45
C GLY A 115 -8.07 2.21 -20.01
N GLU A 116 -6.93 1.85 -19.44
CA GLU A 116 -6.55 2.24 -18.08
C GLU A 116 -6.27 3.75 -17.98
N GLU A 117 -5.61 4.33 -18.97
CA GLU A 117 -5.39 5.77 -19.08
C GLU A 117 -6.71 6.55 -19.07
N MET A 118 -7.68 6.12 -19.91
CA MET A 118 -8.99 6.78 -20.04
C MET A 118 -9.85 6.66 -18.77
N SER A 119 -9.64 5.63 -17.96
CA SER A 119 -10.37 5.41 -16.71
C SER A 119 -9.72 6.04 -15.49
N GLY A 120 -8.72 6.91 -15.67
CA GLY A 120 -8.03 7.60 -14.57
C GLY A 120 -7.00 6.76 -13.83
N GLY A 121 -6.40 5.77 -14.51
CA GLY A 121 -5.42 4.86 -13.92
C GLY A 121 -4.22 5.55 -13.27
N ARG A 122 -3.79 6.72 -13.76
CA ARG A 122 -2.65 7.48 -13.23
C ARG A 122 -2.80 7.90 -11.77
N THR A 123 -4.02 8.05 -11.29
CA THR A 123 -4.33 8.48 -9.92
C THR A 123 -4.97 7.38 -9.09
N ARG A 124 -5.15 6.17 -9.67
CA ARG A 124 -5.79 5.05 -8.99
C ARG A 124 -4.88 4.48 -7.90
N VAL A 125 -5.40 4.40 -6.68
CA VAL A 125 -4.67 3.94 -5.49
C VAL A 125 -3.99 2.58 -5.71
N SER A 126 -4.68 1.61 -6.31
CA SER A 126 -4.09 0.29 -6.58
C SER A 126 -2.89 0.36 -7.53
N ILE A 127 -2.97 1.15 -8.60
CA ILE A 127 -1.88 1.30 -9.59
C ILE A 127 -0.70 2.03 -8.97
N LEU A 128 -0.94 3.11 -8.23
CA LEU A 128 0.11 3.87 -7.57
C LEU A 128 0.82 3.05 -6.49
N GLY A 129 0.06 2.31 -5.66
CA GLY A 129 0.63 1.44 -4.64
C GLY A 129 1.51 0.33 -5.26
N ASN A 130 1.02 -0.35 -6.30
CA ASN A 130 1.79 -1.36 -7.02
C ASN A 130 3.05 -0.78 -7.68
N ALA A 131 2.95 0.45 -8.21
CA ALA A 131 4.10 1.14 -8.80
C ALA A 131 5.16 1.49 -7.73
N PHE A 132 4.76 1.90 -6.53
CA PHE A 132 5.69 2.14 -5.42
C PHE A 132 6.45 0.87 -5.04
N GLU A 133 5.74 -0.23 -4.83
CA GLU A 133 6.34 -1.53 -4.56
C GLU A 133 7.28 -1.96 -5.70
N SER A 134 6.88 -1.75 -6.96
CA SER A 134 7.73 -2.06 -8.12
C SER A 134 9.01 -1.23 -8.17
N VAL A 135 8.95 0.05 -7.80
CA VAL A 135 10.13 0.93 -7.66
C VAL A 135 11.03 0.42 -6.55
N ILE A 136 10.48 0.00 -5.40
CA ILE A 136 11.25 -0.64 -4.32
C ILE A 136 11.96 -1.90 -4.84
N GLY A 137 11.27 -2.75 -5.58
CA GLY A 137 11.86 -3.93 -6.21
C GLY A 137 13.03 -3.58 -7.14
N ALA A 138 12.90 -2.50 -7.91
CA ALA A 138 13.97 -2.01 -8.78
C ALA A 138 15.16 -1.47 -7.97
N VAL A 139 14.91 -0.68 -6.92
CA VAL A 139 15.96 -0.17 -6.01
C VAL A 139 16.72 -1.34 -5.37
N TYR A 140 15.99 -2.33 -4.88
CA TYR A 140 16.58 -3.52 -4.26
C TYR A 140 17.48 -4.31 -5.21
N LEU A 141 17.02 -4.58 -6.43
CA LEU A 141 17.79 -5.34 -7.42
C LEU A 141 19.04 -4.60 -7.89
N ASP A 142 19.00 -3.28 -7.92
CA ASP A 142 20.11 -2.45 -8.41
C ASP A 142 21.15 -2.15 -7.33
N ASN A 143 20.73 -2.04 -6.05
CA ASN A 143 21.58 -1.53 -4.97
C ASN A 143 21.62 -2.42 -3.70
N GLY A 144 20.79 -3.45 -3.62
CA GLY A 144 20.68 -4.30 -2.45
C GLY A 144 19.80 -3.74 -1.33
N TYR A 145 19.72 -4.52 -0.24
CA TYR A 145 18.77 -4.29 0.84
C TYR A 145 18.98 -2.98 1.60
N GLU A 146 20.21 -2.64 1.95
CA GLU A 146 20.50 -1.46 2.79
C GLU A 146 20.02 -0.16 2.13
N VAL A 147 20.22 -0.03 0.82
CA VAL A 147 19.76 1.14 0.06
C VAL A 147 18.25 1.12 -0.08
N ALA A 148 17.64 -0.04 -0.34
CA ALA A 148 16.20 -0.19 -0.44
C ALA A 148 15.52 0.12 0.91
N ALA A 149 16.03 -0.38 2.03
CA ALA A 149 15.49 -0.10 3.36
C ALA A 149 15.56 1.40 3.69
N LYS A 150 16.68 2.07 3.39
CA LYS A 150 16.80 3.52 3.57
C LYS A 150 15.79 4.30 2.73
N PHE A 151 15.59 3.91 1.47
CA PHE A 151 14.61 4.51 0.57
C PHE A 151 13.20 4.34 1.12
N ILE A 152 12.82 3.11 1.52
CA ILE A 152 11.51 2.77 2.09
C ILE A 152 11.24 3.60 3.34
N LEU A 153 12.13 3.54 4.34
CA LEU A 153 11.91 4.20 5.63
C LEU A 153 11.84 5.72 5.47
N GLY A 154 12.62 6.29 4.56
CA GLY A 154 12.56 7.73 4.26
C GLY A 154 11.21 8.15 3.69
N HIS A 155 10.62 7.39 2.76
CA HIS A 155 9.32 7.71 2.18
C HIS A 155 8.14 7.36 3.10
N MET A 156 8.29 6.35 3.96
CA MET A 156 7.27 5.92 4.91
C MET A 156 7.32 6.68 6.25
N GLN A 157 8.24 7.64 6.44
CA GLN A 157 8.46 8.32 7.72
C GLN A 157 7.18 8.87 8.35
N LYS A 158 6.32 9.51 7.55
CA LYS A 158 5.02 10.00 8.02
C LYS A 158 4.17 8.92 8.72
N PHE A 159 4.13 7.74 8.15
CA PHE A 159 3.34 6.62 8.68
C PHE A 159 4.01 5.99 9.92
N LEU A 160 5.33 5.94 9.93
CA LEU A 160 6.11 5.51 11.10
C LEU A 160 5.94 6.48 12.27
N ASP A 161 5.91 7.80 12.02
CA ASP A 161 5.64 8.81 13.03
C ASP A 161 4.22 8.68 13.65
N LEU A 162 3.23 8.26 12.85
CA LEU A 162 1.90 7.94 13.36
C LEU A 162 1.93 6.73 14.31
N VAL A 163 2.69 5.69 13.96
CA VAL A 163 2.89 4.53 14.85
C VAL A 163 3.58 4.93 16.15
N ASP A 164 4.61 5.78 16.10
CA ASP A 164 5.28 6.32 17.29
C ASP A 164 4.32 7.10 18.21
N GLN A 165 3.29 7.73 17.64
CA GLN A 165 2.23 8.44 18.38
C GLN A 165 1.11 7.51 18.86
N GLY A 166 1.19 6.20 18.59
CA GLY A 166 0.13 5.24 18.92
C GLY A 166 -1.08 5.31 17.97
N ILE A 167 -0.94 5.99 16.82
CA ILE A 167 -2.00 6.14 15.81
C ILE A 167 -1.76 5.07 14.72
N TYR A 168 -2.23 3.87 14.96
CA TYR A 168 -2.28 2.78 13.97
C TYR A 168 -3.55 1.97 14.21
N ASP A 169 -3.91 1.12 13.26
CA ASP A 169 -5.18 0.36 13.32
C ASP A 169 -5.15 -0.63 14.49
N HIS A 170 -5.65 -0.14 15.63
CA HIS A 170 -5.70 -0.90 16.88
C HIS A 170 -6.92 -1.82 16.84
N ASP A 171 -6.73 -3.13 16.95
CA ASP A 171 -7.83 -4.07 17.06
C ASP A 171 -8.46 -4.02 18.46
N TYR A 172 -9.15 -2.91 18.74
CA TYR A 172 -9.85 -2.69 20.00
C TYR A 172 -10.84 -3.83 20.36
N LYS A 173 -11.32 -4.56 19.34
CA LYS A 173 -12.23 -5.69 19.54
C LYS A 173 -11.48 -6.88 20.15
N SER A 174 -10.34 -7.24 19.61
CA SER A 174 -9.48 -8.31 20.17
C SER A 174 -8.93 -7.93 21.53
N ASP A 175 -8.46 -6.69 21.69
CA ASP A 175 -7.95 -6.22 22.99
C ASP A 175 -9.02 -6.24 24.08
N LEU A 176 -10.25 -5.80 23.74
CA LEU A 176 -11.37 -5.90 24.67
C LEU A 176 -11.67 -7.34 25.05
N GLN A 177 -11.64 -8.25 24.07
CA GLN A 177 -11.86 -9.68 24.28
C GLN A 177 -10.78 -10.27 25.21
N GLU A 178 -9.51 -9.96 24.98
CA GLU A 178 -8.40 -10.41 25.84
C GLU A 178 -8.52 -9.85 27.26
N ILE A 179 -8.81 -8.56 27.40
CA ILE A 179 -8.99 -7.90 28.71
C ILE A 179 -10.16 -8.52 29.46
N ALA A 180 -11.29 -8.72 28.77
CA ALA A 180 -12.48 -9.28 29.38
C ALA A 180 -12.26 -10.74 29.83
N GLN A 181 -11.60 -11.57 29.00
CA GLN A 181 -11.34 -12.97 29.27
C GLN A 181 -10.26 -13.21 30.35
N LYS A 182 -9.38 -12.25 30.63
CA LYS A 182 -8.39 -12.37 31.73
C LYS A 182 -9.02 -12.65 33.10
N ASN A 183 -10.28 -12.29 33.29
CA ASN A 183 -11.01 -12.46 34.57
C ASN A 183 -12.04 -13.62 34.54
N GLY A 184 -12.00 -14.49 33.53
CA GLY A 184 -12.88 -15.65 33.37
C GLY A 184 -13.72 -15.57 32.10
N ASP A 185 -14.64 -16.54 31.91
CA ASP A 185 -15.55 -16.57 30.78
C ASP A 185 -16.50 -15.36 30.81
N VAL A 186 -16.45 -14.56 29.77
CA VAL A 186 -17.22 -13.31 29.63
C VAL A 186 -18.02 -13.38 28.33
N ASP A 187 -19.33 -13.13 28.43
CA ASP A 187 -20.22 -13.02 27.26
C ASP A 187 -20.09 -11.62 26.64
N ILE A 188 -19.45 -11.53 25.48
CA ILE A 188 -19.28 -10.27 24.73
C ILE A 188 -20.19 -10.34 23.50
N ARG A 189 -21.09 -9.38 23.36
CA ARG A 189 -21.99 -9.26 22.22
C ARG A 189 -21.97 -7.88 21.64
N TYR A 190 -22.05 -7.81 20.31
CA TYR A 190 -22.24 -6.59 19.54
C TYR A 190 -23.60 -6.65 18.87
N GLU A 191 -24.47 -5.72 19.16
CA GLU A 191 -25.81 -5.68 18.60
C GLU A 191 -25.98 -4.42 17.74
N VAL A 192 -26.58 -4.58 16.55
CA VAL A 192 -26.95 -3.45 15.71
C VAL A 192 -28.19 -2.80 16.30
N VAL A 193 -28.05 -1.56 16.78
CA VAL A 193 -29.18 -0.82 17.40
C VAL A 193 -29.90 0.10 16.42
N ARG A 194 -29.21 0.49 15.33
CA ARG A 194 -29.75 1.33 14.27
C ARG A 194 -28.96 1.15 12.99
N ASP A 195 -29.61 1.25 11.85
CA ASP A 195 -28.99 1.36 10.55
C ASP A 195 -29.70 2.40 9.69
N GLU A 196 -28.94 3.15 8.89
CA GLU A 196 -29.44 4.19 7.99
C GLU A 196 -28.62 4.24 6.70
N GLY A 197 -29.27 4.62 5.61
CA GLY A 197 -28.66 4.77 4.29
C GLY A 197 -28.90 3.60 3.35
N PRO A 198 -28.60 3.76 2.06
CA PRO A 198 -28.68 2.69 1.06
C PRO A 198 -27.57 1.64 1.30
N ASP A 199 -27.77 0.44 0.77
CA ASP A 199 -26.85 -0.71 1.00
C ASP A 199 -25.38 -0.44 0.61
N HIS A 200 -25.12 0.51 -0.28
CA HIS A 200 -23.78 0.89 -0.73
C HIS A 200 -23.15 2.05 0.07
N ASP A 201 -23.93 2.68 0.96
CA ASP A 201 -23.47 3.79 1.83
C ASP A 201 -24.27 3.72 3.15
N LYS A 202 -24.12 2.59 3.85
CA LYS A 202 -24.91 2.27 5.04
C LYS A 202 -24.14 2.64 6.30
N THR A 203 -24.77 3.46 7.15
CA THR A 203 -24.26 3.76 8.48
C THR A 203 -24.93 2.83 9.49
N ILE A 204 -24.13 2.11 10.27
CA ILE A 204 -24.60 1.16 11.28
C ILE A 204 -24.14 1.62 12.64
N TRP A 205 -25.08 1.71 13.58
CA TRP A 205 -24.80 1.92 15.01
C TRP A 205 -24.81 0.57 15.71
N MET A 206 -23.71 0.28 16.38
CA MET A 206 -23.55 -0.95 17.15
C MET A 206 -23.40 -0.62 18.63
N GLU A 207 -24.03 -1.42 19.47
CA GLU A 207 -23.87 -1.36 20.91
C GLU A 207 -23.12 -2.59 21.41
N LEU A 208 -22.18 -2.35 22.33
CA LEU A 208 -21.37 -3.39 22.97
C LEU A 208 -22.01 -3.77 24.29
N PHE A 209 -22.23 -5.07 24.47
CA PHE A 209 -22.67 -5.67 25.72
C PHE A 209 -21.60 -6.60 26.30
N ILE A 210 -21.33 -6.48 27.59
CA ILE A 210 -20.52 -7.41 28.36
C ILE A 210 -21.36 -7.96 29.50
N ASN A 211 -21.56 -9.30 29.54
CA ASN A 211 -22.41 -9.99 30.51
C ASN A 211 -23.82 -9.35 30.61
N GLY A 212 -24.40 -8.99 29.46
CA GLY A 212 -25.72 -8.39 29.34
C GLY A 212 -25.81 -6.91 29.75
N LYS A 213 -24.69 -6.25 30.11
CA LYS A 213 -24.66 -4.82 30.41
C LYS A 213 -24.13 -4.04 29.22
N ALA A 214 -24.85 -3.04 28.74
CA ALA A 214 -24.42 -2.10 27.72
C ALA A 214 -23.27 -1.26 28.25
N LEU A 215 -22.16 -1.19 27.49
CA LEU A 215 -20.95 -0.44 27.87
C LEU A 215 -20.61 0.71 26.93
N GLY A 216 -21.07 0.68 25.71
CA GLY A 216 -20.80 1.75 24.76
C GLY A 216 -21.40 1.51 23.39
N THR A 217 -21.50 2.58 22.61
CA THR A 217 -21.98 2.58 21.23
C THR A 217 -20.87 3.02 20.27
N GLY A 218 -20.79 2.38 19.11
CA GLY A 218 -19.89 2.72 18.02
C GLY A 218 -20.64 2.89 16.69
N ILE A 219 -20.04 3.59 15.75
CA ILE A 219 -20.59 3.81 14.41
C ILE A 219 -19.66 3.14 13.41
N CYS A 220 -20.22 2.30 12.53
CA CYS A 220 -19.53 1.68 11.41
C CYS A 220 -20.12 2.21 10.09
N LEU A 221 -19.26 2.56 9.15
CA LEU A 221 -19.62 2.95 7.78
C LEU A 221 -19.31 1.76 6.85
N LEU A 222 -20.33 1.19 6.22
CA LEU A 222 -20.16 0.15 5.22
C LEU A 222 -20.05 0.78 3.83
N TYR A 223 -18.82 0.87 3.32
CA TYR A 223 -18.57 1.18 1.91
C TYR A 223 -18.51 -0.14 1.13
N THR A 224 -19.62 -0.57 0.57
CA THR A 224 -19.59 -1.65 -0.43
C THR A 224 -19.30 -1.02 -1.79
N SER A 225 -18.06 -1.17 -2.28
CA SER A 225 -17.81 -0.95 -3.72
C SER A 225 -18.73 -1.89 -4.50
N PRO A 226 -19.53 -1.41 -5.46
CA PRO A 226 -20.24 -2.31 -6.35
C PRO A 226 -19.20 -3.12 -7.12
N SER A 227 -19.12 -4.43 -6.80
CA SER A 227 -18.43 -5.38 -7.67
C SER A 227 -19.25 -5.46 -8.96
N PRO A 228 -18.71 -5.19 -10.13
CA PRO A 228 -19.41 -5.48 -11.36
C PRO A 228 -19.53 -7.01 -11.45
N ARG A 229 -20.72 -7.51 -11.18
CA ARG A 229 -21.15 -8.84 -11.60
C ARG A 229 -22.13 -8.65 -12.75
N ASP A 230 -21.75 -9.24 -13.88
CA ASP A 230 -22.47 -9.56 -15.11
C ASP A 230 -22.64 -8.41 -16.11
#